data_c654f38f01c901f8674bc177348aa98f
#
_entry.id   c654f38f01c901f8674bc177348aa98f
#
_cell.length_a   1.000
_cell.length_b   1.000
_cell.length_c   1.000
_cell.angle_alpha   90.00
_cell.angle_beta   90.00
_cell.angle_gamma   90.00
#
_symmetry.space_group_name_H-M   'P 1'
#
loop_
_entity.id
_entity.type
_entity.pdbx_description
1 polymer ?
#
loop_
_entity_poly.entity_id
_entity_poly.type
_entity_poly.pdbx_seq_one_letter_code
_entity_poly.pdbx_strand_id
1 'polypeptide(L)'
;MNLRALLDEWRALPPSVAWFRWRAKRVARHEGDEFSLVSITRADELGRLLEVARGRRHVVELGTGTAWTTIALALADRRRRVVSYDPAVREMRERYLSLAGSARERITFVELPGESGPLPGSPPVELLFIDSSHEREATLAEFGAWRDALAPGAIVAFHDYDEPAYPGVTEAVRELGLEGEVFGHLFVWRSPITRNPESA
;
A
#
# COMPACT_ATOMS: atom_id res chain seq x y z
N MET A 1 21.89 -12.50 -6.37
CA MET A 1 21.25 -11.14 -6.56
C MET A 1 22.13 -10.37 -7.53
N ASN A 2 21.58 -9.90 -8.66
CA ASN A 2 22.32 -9.15 -9.66
C ASN A 2 22.66 -7.76 -9.07
N LEU A 3 23.91 -7.34 -9.14
CA LEU A 3 24.41 -6.04 -8.64
C LEU A 3 23.61 -4.85 -9.23
N ARG A 4 23.23 -4.95 -10.50
CA ARG A 4 22.42 -3.95 -11.18
C ARG A 4 21.04 -3.77 -10.53
N ALA A 5 20.33 -4.85 -10.27
CA ALA A 5 19.03 -4.81 -9.60
C ALA A 5 19.12 -4.24 -8.16
N LEU A 6 20.23 -4.50 -7.46
CA LEU A 6 20.49 -3.88 -6.16
C LEU A 6 20.68 -2.36 -6.28
N LEU A 7 21.47 -1.92 -7.23
CA LEU A 7 21.72 -0.49 -7.46
C LEU A 7 20.45 0.26 -7.87
N ASP A 8 19.60 -0.36 -8.70
CA ASP A 8 18.35 0.24 -9.14
C ASP A 8 17.38 0.41 -7.96
N GLU A 9 17.32 -0.57 -7.05
CA GLU A 9 16.52 -0.47 -5.82
C GLU A 9 17.01 0.66 -4.89
N TRP A 10 18.33 0.83 -4.73
CA TRP A 10 18.90 1.91 -3.93
C TRP A 10 18.73 3.30 -4.55
N ARG A 11 18.56 3.39 -5.87
CA ARG A 11 18.26 4.64 -6.57
C ARG A 11 16.78 5.03 -6.49
N ALA A 12 15.90 4.03 -6.52
CA ALA A 12 14.45 4.26 -6.54
C ALA A 12 13.86 4.53 -5.14
N LEU A 13 14.52 4.08 -4.06
CA LEU A 13 13.94 4.05 -2.73
C LEU A 13 14.75 4.87 -1.71
N PRO A 14 14.09 5.45 -0.68
CA PRO A 14 14.79 6.02 0.46
C PRO A 14 15.74 5.00 1.13
N PRO A 15 16.91 5.42 1.62
CA PRO A 15 17.91 4.49 2.18
C PRO A 15 17.38 3.54 3.26
N SER A 16 16.49 4.02 4.14
CA SER A 16 15.86 3.19 5.18
C SER A 16 15.00 2.07 4.59
N VAL A 17 14.27 2.37 3.52
CA VAL A 17 13.41 1.40 2.81
C VAL A 17 14.26 0.42 2.00
N ALA A 18 15.25 0.89 1.25
CA ALA A 18 16.16 0.05 0.49
C ALA A 18 16.90 -0.94 1.40
N TRP A 19 17.39 -0.48 2.58
CA TRP A 19 18.04 -1.31 3.58
C TRP A 19 17.09 -2.37 4.17
N PHE A 20 15.86 -1.97 4.52
CA PHE A 20 14.83 -2.90 4.97
C PHE A 20 14.58 -4.00 3.92
N ARG A 21 14.30 -3.62 2.67
CA ARG A 21 14.01 -4.57 1.59
C ARG A 21 15.17 -5.52 1.32
N TRP A 22 16.41 -5.04 1.37
CA TRP A 22 17.58 -5.89 1.25
C TRP A 22 17.64 -6.95 2.35
N ARG A 23 17.40 -6.56 3.61
CA ARG A 23 17.34 -7.50 4.75
C ARG A 23 16.19 -8.48 4.61
N ALA A 24 15.00 -7.98 4.29
CA ALA A 24 13.80 -8.80 4.12
C ALA A 24 13.98 -9.86 3.01
N LYS A 25 14.53 -9.47 1.86
CA LYS A 25 14.88 -10.43 0.78
C LYS A 25 15.87 -11.50 1.22
N ARG A 26 16.81 -11.16 2.09
CA ARG A 26 17.76 -12.17 2.64
C ARG A 26 17.05 -13.14 3.57
N VAL A 27 16.18 -12.61 4.44
CA VAL A 27 15.36 -13.45 5.34
C VAL A 27 14.45 -14.34 4.51
N ALA A 28 13.70 -13.79 3.55
CA ALA A 28 12.80 -14.57 2.71
C ALA A 28 13.51 -15.76 2.02
N ARG A 29 14.71 -15.52 1.45
CA ARG A 29 15.48 -16.60 0.82
C ARG A 29 15.98 -17.64 1.81
N HIS A 30 16.37 -17.24 3.02
CA HIS A 30 16.83 -18.14 4.06
C HIS A 30 15.70 -19.02 4.60
N GLU A 31 14.53 -18.44 4.78
CA GLU A 31 13.34 -19.12 5.32
C GLU A 31 12.51 -19.84 4.23
N GLY A 32 12.86 -19.69 2.95
CA GLY A 32 12.10 -20.28 1.83
C GLY A 32 10.75 -19.60 1.59
N ASP A 33 10.59 -18.34 1.98
CA ASP A 33 9.36 -17.59 1.78
C ASP A 33 9.26 -17.06 0.33
N GLU A 34 8.82 -17.95 -0.56
CA GLU A 34 8.62 -17.63 -1.97
C GLU A 34 7.48 -16.62 -2.17
N PHE A 35 6.43 -16.68 -1.33
CA PHE A 35 5.31 -15.75 -1.41
C PHE A 35 5.79 -14.30 -1.33
N SER A 36 6.57 -13.94 -0.30
CA SER A 36 7.07 -12.59 -0.15
C SER A 36 8.01 -12.14 -1.28
N LEU A 37 8.72 -13.08 -1.91
CA LEU A 37 9.63 -12.77 -3.02
C LEU A 37 8.89 -12.52 -4.34
N VAL A 38 7.73 -13.12 -4.52
CA VAL A 38 6.90 -13.00 -5.74
C VAL A 38 5.93 -11.83 -5.63
N SER A 39 5.28 -11.67 -4.46
CA SER A 39 4.26 -10.62 -4.24
C SER A 39 4.83 -9.23 -3.90
N ILE A 40 6.14 -9.06 -3.98
CA ILE A 40 6.79 -7.80 -3.65
C ILE A 40 6.48 -6.72 -4.70
N THR A 41 5.92 -5.59 -4.28
CA THR A 41 5.79 -4.40 -5.11
C THR A 41 7.13 -4.03 -5.74
N ARG A 42 7.18 -3.76 -7.04
CA ARG A 42 8.41 -3.38 -7.75
C ARG A 42 9.04 -2.13 -7.14
N ALA A 43 10.35 -1.99 -7.23
CA ALA A 43 11.06 -0.89 -6.57
C ALA A 43 10.69 0.48 -7.14
N ASP A 44 10.46 0.58 -8.44
CA ASP A 44 10.03 1.78 -9.14
C ASP A 44 8.60 2.19 -8.75
N GLU A 45 7.66 1.25 -8.70
CA GLU A 45 6.27 1.46 -8.27
C GLU A 45 6.21 1.83 -6.79
N LEU A 46 6.93 1.11 -5.92
CA LEU A 46 7.05 1.48 -4.51
C LEU A 46 7.66 2.88 -4.35
N GLY A 47 8.70 3.20 -5.10
CA GLY A 47 9.30 4.54 -5.11
C GLY A 47 8.28 5.62 -5.44
N ARG A 48 7.43 5.38 -6.44
CA ARG A 48 6.33 6.29 -6.80
C ARG A 48 5.26 6.37 -5.72
N LEU A 49 4.86 5.23 -5.14
CA LEU A 49 3.93 5.21 -4.01
C LEU A 49 4.46 6.05 -2.84
N LEU A 50 5.73 5.88 -2.48
CA LEU A 50 6.36 6.66 -1.42
C LEU A 50 6.48 8.15 -1.75
N GLU A 51 6.65 8.50 -3.03
CA GLU A 51 6.67 9.88 -3.50
C GLU A 51 5.30 10.55 -3.33
N VAL A 52 4.22 9.93 -3.81
CA VAL A 52 2.85 10.46 -3.65
C VAL A 52 2.38 10.46 -2.20
N ALA A 53 2.99 9.60 -1.36
CA ALA A 53 2.76 9.54 0.07
C ALA A 53 3.49 10.65 0.86
N ARG A 54 4.32 11.49 0.23
CA ARG A 54 5.03 12.56 0.96
C ARG A 54 4.07 13.51 1.66
N GLY A 55 4.34 13.78 2.94
CA GLY A 55 3.52 14.66 3.78
C GLY A 55 2.21 14.03 4.27
N ARG A 56 1.84 12.83 3.79
CA ARG A 56 0.66 12.10 4.23
C ARG A 56 0.97 11.35 5.51
N ARG A 57 0.20 11.61 6.56
CA ARG A 57 0.42 11.07 7.91
C ARG A 57 -0.49 9.90 8.25
N HIS A 58 -1.72 9.91 7.75
CA HIS A 58 -2.71 8.86 7.95
C HIS A 58 -2.86 8.07 6.66
N VAL A 59 -2.24 6.90 6.64
CA VAL A 59 -2.18 6.01 5.48
C VAL A 59 -2.90 4.72 5.81
N VAL A 60 -3.74 4.28 4.91
CA VAL A 60 -4.41 2.98 4.96
C VAL A 60 -3.94 2.14 3.79
N GLU A 61 -3.68 0.87 4.05
CA GLU A 61 -3.36 -0.15 3.07
C GLU A 61 -4.40 -1.27 3.17
N LEU A 62 -4.93 -1.70 2.04
CA LEU A 62 -5.80 -2.86 1.90
C LEU A 62 -5.03 -3.96 1.19
N GLY A 63 -4.83 -5.10 1.88
CA GLY A 63 -3.91 -6.15 1.45
C GLY A 63 -2.55 -6.02 2.13
N THR A 64 -2.40 -6.59 3.32
CA THR A 64 -1.15 -6.55 4.10
C THR A 64 -0.10 -7.53 3.58
N GLY A 65 -0.54 -8.73 3.18
CA GLY A 65 0.36 -9.82 2.88
C GLY A 65 1.36 -10.06 4.01
N THR A 66 2.66 -9.96 3.71
CA THR A 66 3.73 -10.05 4.71
C THR A 66 4.23 -8.70 5.20
N ALA A 67 3.49 -7.63 4.95
CA ALA A 67 3.68 -6.25 5.43
C ALA A 67 4.91 -5.51 4.87
N TRP A 68 5.46 -5.90 3.71
CA TRP A 68 6.65 -5.21 3.20
C TRP A 68 6.35 -3.79 2.75
N THR A 69 5.20 -3.55 2.09
CA THR A 69 4.77 -2.20 1.69
C THR A 69 4.34 -1.38 2.90
N THR A 70 3.59 -1.98 3.84
CA THR A 70 3.23 -1.39 5.14
C THR A 70 4.47 -0.82 5.86
N ILE A 71 5.52 -1.67 5.99
CA ILE A 71 6.77 -1.31 6.67
C ILE A 71 7.52 -0.23 5.88
N ALA A 72 7.57 -0.32 4.55
CA ALA A 72 8.20 0.68 3.70
C ALA A 72 7.54 2.06 3.85
N LEU A 73 6.20 2.11 3.85
CA LEU A 73 5.42 3.33 4.10
C LEU A 73 5.77 3.95 5.47
N ALA A 74 5.84 3.14 6.54
CA ALA A 74 6.17 3.61 7.88
C ALA A 74 7.63 4.05 8.03
N LEU A 75 8.58 3.41 7.32
CA LEU A 75 10.00 3.76 7.33
C LEU A 75 10.32 5.04 6.56
N ALA A 76 9.53 5.34 5.52
CA ALA A 76 9.75 6.50 4.66
C ALA A 76 9.45 7.84 5.34
N ASP A 77 8.60 7.86 6.38
CA ASP A 77 8.28 9.06 7.15
C ASP A 77 8.04 8.71 8.63
N ARG A 78 8.82 9.33 9.54
CA ARG A 78 8.72 9.09 10.99
C ARG A 78 7.42 9.61 11.62
N ARG A 79 6.66 10.44 10.93
CA ARG A 79 5.37 10.98 11.40
C ARG A 79 4.19 10.19 10.87
N ARG A 80 4.41 9.29 9.90
CA ARG A 80 3.35 8.50 9.26
C ARG A 80 2.88 7.38 10.17
N ARG A 81 1.57 7.25 10.29
CA ARG A 81 0.88 6.10 10.85
C ARG A 81 0.28 5.32 9.71
N VAL A 82 0.45 4.01 9.73
CA VAL A 82 -0.08 3.11 8.70
C VAL A 82 -1.04 2.14 9.38
N VAL A 83 -2.25 2.06 8.86
CA VAL A 83 -3.21 1.03 9.24
C VAL A 83 -3.36 0.10 8.04
N SER A 84 -3.10 -1.20 8.24
CA SER A 84 -3.12 -2.18 7.15
C SER A 84 -4.16 -3.26 7.45
N TYR A 85 -5.05 -3.49 6.48
CA TYR A 85 -6.18 -4.41 6.56
C TYR A 85 -5.88 -5.67 5.75
N ASP A 86 -6.07 -6.82 6.37
CA ASP A 86 -5.99 -8.13 5.71
C ASP A 86 -6.68 -9.17 6.60
N PRO A 87 -7.67 -9.92 6.12
CA PRO A 87 -8.31 -10.99 6.90
C PRO A 87 -7.36 -12.16 7.15
N ALA A 88 -6.28 -12.27 6.36
CA ALA A 88 -5.31 -13.34 6.48
C ALA A 88 -4.02 -12.88 7.17
N VAL A 89 -3.70 -13.52 8.30
CA VAL A 89 -2.41 -13.31 8.98
C VAL A 89 -1.36 -14.25 8.40
N ARG A 90 -0.37 -13.67 7.70
CA ARG A 90 0.76 -14.44 7.16
C ARG A 90 1.78 -14.73 8.25
N GLU A 91 2.25 -15.99 8.33
CA GLU A 91 3.22 -16.45 9.34
C GLU A 91 4.50 -15.59 9.37
N MET A 92 5.02 -15.21 8.20
CA MET A 92 6.25 -14.43 8.09
C MET A 92 6.11 -12.94 8.43
N ARG A 93 4.88 -12.42 8.62
CA ARG A 93 4.64 -10.99 8.90
C ARG A 93 5.42 -10.48 10.10
N GLU A 94 5.38 -11.18 11.24
CA GLU A 94 6.11 -10.79 12.46
C GLU A 94 7.64 -10.82 12.27
N ARG A 95 8.13 -11.75 11.46
CA ARG A 95 9.54 -11.85 11.13
C ARG A 95 10.03 -10.59 10.41
N TYR A 96 9.26 -10.10 9.42
CA TYR A 96 9.61 -8.86 8.72
C TYR A 96 9.36 -7.62 9.58
N LEU A 97 8.31 -7.61 10.38
CA LEU A 97 8.02 -6.52 11.30
C LEU A 97 9.15 -6.31 12.32
N SER A 98 9.85 -7.37 12.73
CA SER A 98 11.04 -7.27 13.59
C SER A 98 12.19 -6.49 12.93
N LEU A 99 12.21 -6.37 11.59
CA LEU A 99 13.21 -5.62 10.86
C LEU A 99 12.88 -4.11 10.77
N ALA A 100 11.65 -3.71 11.11
CA ALA A 100 11.16 -2.34 10.99
C ALA A 100 11.70 -1.38 12.07
N GLY A 101 12.33 -1.90 13.13
CA GLY A 101 12.78 -1.10 14.27
C GLY A 101 11.62 -0.33 14.90
N SER A 102 11.82 0.93 15.25
CA SER A 102 10.79 1.78 15.85
C SER A 102 9.63 2.13 14.90
N ALA A 103 9.73 1.84 13.61
CA ALA A 103 8.61 2.06 12.68
C ALA A 103 7.41 1.15 13.00
N ARG A 104 7.63 -0.03 13.61
CA ARG A 104 6.56 -0.95 14.02
C ARG A 104 5.53 -0.30 14.96
N GLU A 105 5.95 0.63 15.82
CA GLU A 105 5.08 1.33 16.78
C GLU A 105 4.05 2.25 16.11
N ARG A 106 4.20 2.49 14.81
CA ARG A 106 3.33 3.34 14.00
C ARG A 106 2.52 2.56 12.97
N ILE A 107 2.57 1.24 13.08
CA ILE A 107 1.82 0.31 12.23
C ILE A 107 0.73 -0.36 13.09
N THR A 108 -0.47 -0.36 12.58
CA THR A 108 -1.61 -1.08 13.16
C THR A 108 -2.13 -2.07 12.12
N PHE A 109 -2.26 -3.33 12.49
CA PHE A 109 -2.88 -4.34 11.66
C PHE A 109 -4.33 -4.55 12.09
N VAL A 110 -5.22 -4.65 11.11
CA VAL A 110 -6.64 -4.91 11.29
C VAL A 110 -6.97 -6.20 10.54
N GLU A 111 -7.36 -7.22 11.26
CA GLU A 111 -7.67 -8.56 10.70
C GLU A 111 -9.10 -8.61 10.16
N LEU A 112 -9.41 -7.69 9.26
CA LEU A 112 -10.68 -7.56 8.55
C LEU A 112 -10.40 -7.35 7.06
N PRO A 113 -11.34 -7.73 6.19
CA PRO A 113 -11.23 -7.43 4.76
C PRO A 113 -11.36 -5.92 4.50
N GLY A 114 -10.78 -5.47 3.38
CA GLY A 114 -10.72 -4.04 3.03
C GLY A 114 -12.09 -3.37 2.91
N GLU A 115 -13.10 -4.08 2.43
CA GLU A 115 -14.48 -3.60 2.30
C GLU A 115 -15.20 -3.38 3.65
N SER A 116 -14.60 -3.77 4.76
CA SER A 116 -15.13 -3.44 6.11
C SER A 116 -15.12 -1.94 6.40
N GLY A 117 -14.33 -1.17 5.65
CA GLY A 117 -14.23 0.26 5.83
C GLY A 117 -13.47 0.68 7.09
N PRO A 118 -13.46 1.99 7.40
CA PRO A 118 -12.73 2.52 8.54
C PRO A 118 -13.34 2.11 9.88
N LEU A 119 -12.48 1.83 10.87
CA LEU A 119 -12.94 1.61 12.25
C LEU A 119 -13.54 2.91 12.81
N PRO A 120 -14.54 2.79 13.74
CA PRO A 120 -15.14 3.96 14.38
C PRO A 120 -14.10 4.88 15.02
N GLY A 121 -14.19 6.18 14.74
CA GLY A 121 -13.26 7.20 15.24
C GLY A 121 -11.92 7.28 14.51
N SER A 122 -11.75 6.56 13.39
CA SER A 122 -10.56 6.70 12.54
C SER A 122 -10.45 8.13 11.99
N PRO A 123 -9.24 8.69 11.94
CA PRO A 123 -9.02 9.99 11.31
C PRO A 123 -9.23 9.90 9.77
N PRO A 124 -9.49 11.03 9.10
CA PRO A 124 -9.59 11.07 7.65
C PRO A 124 -8.33 10.50 6.98
N VAL A 125 -8.53 9.68 5.94
CA VAL A 125 -7.46 8.99 5.23
C VAL A 125 -6.82 9.94 4.22
N GLU A 126 -5.50 10.14 4.32
CA GLU A 126 -4.74 11.00 3.41
C GLU A 126 -4.13 10.25 2.23
N LEU A 127 -3.91 8.93 2.40
CA LEU A 127 -3.55 8.00 1.34
C LEU A 127 -4.20 6.65 1.62
N LEU A 128 -4.92 6.15 0.63
CA LEU A 128 -5.45 4.80 0.57
C LEU A 128 -4.68 4.02 -0.50
N PHE A 129 -4.04 2.92 -0.13
CA PHE A 129 -3.37 2.01 -1.05
C PHE A 129 -4.15 0.70 -1.11
N ILE A 130 -4.64 0.33 -2.29
CA ILE A 130 -5.44 -0.86 -2.54
C ILE A 130 -4.57 -1.87 -3.30
N ASP A 131 -4.24 -2.97 -2.64
CA ASP A 131 -3.36 -4.05 -3.11
C ASP A 131 -3.84 -5.40 -2.52
N SER A 132 -5.13 -5.70 -2.72
CA SER A 132 -5.86 -6.79 -2.05
C SER A 132 -6.08 -7.99 -2.97
N SER A 133 -7.34 -8.35 -3.25
CA SER A 133 -7.71 -9.55 -4.01
C SER A 133 -7.59 -9.42 -5.54
N HIS A 134 -7.43 -8.20 -6.07
CA HIS A 134 -7.35 -7.86 -7.49
C HIS A 134 -8.63 -8.20 -8.32
N GLU A 135 -9.70 -8.61 -7.64
CA GLU A 135 -11.00 -8.86 -8.25
C GLU A 135 -11.79 -7.55 -8.41
N ARG A 136 -12.52 -7.42 -9.54
CA ARG A 136 -13.28 -6.20 -9.85
C ARG A 136 -14.28 -5.83 -8.76
N GLU A 137 -15.12 -6.79 -8.32
CA GLU A 137 -16.14 -6.57 -7.30
C GLU A 137 -15.55 -6.17 -5.96
N ALA A 138 -14.44 -6.80 -5.56
CA ALA A 138 -13.75 -6.46 -4.32
C ALA A 138 -13.14 -5.06 -4.39
N THR A 139 -12.47 -4.69 -5.47
CA THR A 139 -11.88 -3.35 -5.67
C THR A 139 -12.97 -2.25 -5.62
N LEU A 140 -14.14 -2.50 -6.24
CA LEU A 140 -15.29 -1.59 -6.18
C LEU A 140 -15.82 -1.45 -4.74
N ALA A 141 -16.00 -2.58 -4.04
CA ALA A 141 -16.49 -2.59 -2.66
C ALA A 141 -15.54 -1.88 -1.71
N GLU A 142 -14.24 -2.15 -1.83
CA GLU A 142 -13.19 -1.50 -1.04
C GLU A 142 -13.18 0.01 -1.28
N PHE A 143 -13.11 0.47 -2.52
CA PHE A 143 -13.15 1.90 -2.79
C PHE A 143 -14.45 2.54 -2.27
N GLY A 144 -15.59 1.89 -2.46
CA GLY A 144 -16.89 2.34 -1.96
C GLY A 144 -16.93 2.52 -0.44
N ALA A 145 -16.35 1.57 0.31
CA ALA A 145 -16.31 1.60 1.76
C ALA A 145 -15.42 2.73 2.33
N TRP A 146 -14.40 3.18 1.56
CA TRP A 146 -13.42 4.16 2.05
C TRP A 146 -13.58 5.56 1.48
N ARG A 147 -14.32 5.74 0.35
CA ARG A 147 -14.40 7.03 -0.35
C ARG A 147 -14.84 8.19 0.54
N ASP A 148 -15.78 7.96 1.46
CA ASP A 148 -16.31 9.00 2.34
C ASP A 148 -15.40 9.30 3.55
N ALA A 149 -14.43 8.42 3.82
CA ALA A 149 -13.40 8.61 4.83
C ALA A 149 -12.15 9.33 4.30
N LEU A 150 -12.08 9.63 3.00
CA LEU A 150 -10.94 10.30 2.41
C LEU A 150 -10.86 11.77 2.84
N ALA A 151 -9.66 12.21 3.19
CA ALA A 151 -9.39 13.64 3.39
C ALA A 151 -9.50 14.40 2.06
N PRO A 152 -9.87 15.72 2.08
CA PRO A 152 -9.80 16.54 0.89
C PRO A 152 -8.40 16.51 0.25
N GLY A 153 -8.31 16.20 -1.03
CA GLY A 153 -7.05 16.02 -1.75
C GLY A 153 -6.26 14.75 -1.35
N ALA A 154 -6.92 13.76 -0.77
CA ALA A 154 -6.31 12.44 -0.50
C ALA A 154 -5.86 11.77 -1.79
N ILE A 155 -4.90 10.88 -1.66
CA ILE A 155 -4.45 10.00 -2.73
C ILE A 155 -5.12 8.64 -2.57
N VAL A 156 -5.61 8.08 -3.67
CA VAL A 156 -5.93 6.65 -3.75
C VAL A 156 -5.02 6.04 -4.81
N ALA A 157 -4.31 4.99 -4.43
CA ALA A 157 -3.40 4.27 -5.29
C ALA A 157 -3.87 2.82 -5.41
N PHE A 158 -4.07 2.34 -6.64
CA PHE A 158 -4.45 0.97 -6.96
C PHE A 158 -3.24 0.26 -7.56
N HIS A 159 -2.85 -0.86 -6.96
CA HIS A 159 -1.81 -1.72 -7.51
C HIS A 159 -2.39 -2.67 -8.57
N ASP A 160 -1.54 -3.25 -9.39
CA ASP A 160 -1.88 -4.17 -10.47
C ASP A 160 -2.85 -3.62 -11.54
N TYR A 161 -2.90 -2.31 -11.70
CA TYR A 161 -3.58 -1.67 -12.82
C TYR A 161 -2.86 -1.98 -14.15
N ASP A 162 -3.62 -2.34 -15.18
CA ASP A 162 -3.11 -2.81 -16.48
C ASP A 162 -2.18 -4.06 -16.38
N GLU A 163 -2.27 -4.83 -15.26
CA GLU A 163 -1.61 -6.13 -15.15
C GLU A 163 -2.50 -7.20 -15.80
N PRO A 164 -2.02 -7.88 -16.87
CA PRO A 164 -2.85 -8.86 -17.58
C PRO A 164 -3.34 -10.03 -16.72
N ALA A 165 -2.61 -10.37 -15.66
CA ALA A 165 -3.01 -11.41 -14.71
C ALA A 165 -4.16 -10.97 -13.79
N TYR A 166 -4.39 -9.66 -13.66
CA TYR A 166 -5.36 -9.06 -12.72
C TYR A 166 -6.24 -8.00 -13.38
N PRO A 167 -7.01 -8.34 -14.43
CA PRO A 167 -7.82 -7.38 -15.19
C PRO A 167 -8.89 -6.66 -14.34
N GLY A 168 -9.33 -7.29 -13.25
CA GLY A 168 -10.39 -6.78 -12.38
C GLY A 168 -10.10 -5.40 -11.79
N VAL A 169 -8.85 -5.10 -11.46
CA VAL A 169 -8.45 -3.76 -10.95
C VAL A 169 -8.68 -2.68 -12.02
N THR A 170 -8.25 -2.96 -13.24
CA THR A 170 -8.43 -2.04 -14.37
C THR A 170 -9.90 -1.82 -14.70
N GLU A 171 -10.69 -2.88 -14.68
CA GLU A 171 -12.14 -2.83 -14.92
C GLU A 171 -12.83 -1.98 -13.85
N ALA A 172 -12.50 -2.19 -12.57
CA ALA A 172 -13.05 -1.41 -11.45
C ALA A 172 -12.71 0.08 -11.57
N VAL A 173 -11.45 0.43 -11.82
CA VAL A 173 -11.01 1.83 -11.95
C VAL A 173 -11.72 2.53 -13.10
N ARG A 174 -11.90 1.85 -14.26
CA ARG A 174 -12.63 2.39 -15.39
C ARG A 174 -14.12 2.57 -15.11
N GLU A 175 -14.75 1.61 -14.42
CA GLU A 175 -16.17 1.71 -14.03
C GLU A 175 -16.40 2.85 -13.03
N LEU A 176 -15.47 3.09 -12.10
CA LEU A 176 -15.51 4.23 -11.18
C LEU A 176 -15.34 5.58 -11.89
N GLY A 177 -14.93 5.59 -13.16
CA GLY A 177 -14.70 6.81 -13.94
C GLY A 177 -13.57 7.67 -13.37
N LEU A 178 -12.58 7.06 -12.71
CA LEU A 178 -11.47 7.78 -12.10
C LEU A 178 -10.47 8.21 -13.16
N GLU A 179 -10.08 9.49 -13.14
CA GLU A 179 -9.02 10.04 -13.98
C GLU A 179 -7.77 10.25 -13.14
N GLY A 180 -6.66 9.60 -13.51
CA GLY A 180 -5.43 9.58 -12.72
C GLY A 180 -4.17 9.35 -13.54
N GLU A 181 -3.06 9.17 -12.84
CA GLU A 181 -1.76 8.93 -13.43
C GLU A 181 -1.38 7.45 -13.29
N VAL A 182 -0.72 6.88 -14.29
CA VAL A 182 -0.26 5.48 -14.29
C VAL A 182 1.26 5.42 -14.25
N PHE A 183 1.82 4.60 -13.35
CA PHE A 183 3.26 4.35 -13.21
C PHE A 183 3.52 2.86 -13.07
N GLY A 184 3.96 2.20 -14.14
CA GLY A 184 3.99 0.76 -14.19
C GLY A 184 2.58 0.20 -14.01
N HIS A 185 2.38 -0.62 -13.01
CA HIS A 185 1.06 -1.15 -12.62
C HIS A 185 0.44 -0.41 -11.41
N LEU A 186 0.89 0.80 -11.11
CA LEU A 186 0.32 1.64 -10.08
C LEU A 186 -0.53 2.75 -10.71
N PHE A 187 -1.85 2.73 -10.50
CA PHE A 187 -2.76 3.82 -10.85
C PHE A 187 -2.95 4.74 -9.64
N VAL A 188 -2.82 6.05 -9.84
CA VAL A 188 -2.90 7.05 -8.77
C VAL A 188 -3.97 8.07 -9.10
N TRP A 189 -5.00 8.13 -8.26
CA TRP A 189 -6.06 9.12 -8.31
C TRP A 189 -5.98 10.10 -7.14
N ARG A 190 -6.46 11.32 -7.33
CA ARG A 190 -6.55 12.35 -6.28
C ARG A 190 -8.00 12.71 -6.02
N SER A 191 -8.42 12.63 -4.76
CA SER A 191 -9.77 13.06 -4.39
C SER A 191 -9.92 14.59 -4.58
N PRO A 192 -11.13 15.08 -4.89
CA PRO A 192 -11.37 16.52 -4.95
C PRO A 192 -10.98 17.23 -3.64
N ILE A 193 -10.50 18.47 -3.76
CA ILE A 193 -10.11 19.29 -2.59
C ILE A 193 -11.35 19.84 -1.85
N THR A 194 -12.51 19.87 -2.51
CA THR A 194 -13.77 20.35 -1.93
C THR A 194 -14.38 19.32 -0.98
N ARG A 195 -14.60 19.72 0.29
CA ARG A 195 -15.48 18.95 1.17
C ARG A 195 -16.89 18.93 0.56
N ASN A 196 -17.52 17.77 0.53
CA ASN A 196 -18.94 17.69 0.19
C ASN A 196 -19.73 18.48 1.25
N PRO A 197 -20.53 19.53 0.90
CA PRO A 197 -21.22 20.35 1.89
C PRO A 197 -22.33 19.61 2.66
N GLU A 198 -22.65 18.37 2.30
CA GLU A 198 -23.73 17.59 2.91
C GLU A 198 -23.31 16.71 4.11
N SER A 199 -22.05 16.81 4.58
CA SER A 199 -21.54 16.02 5.72
C SER A 199 -21.29 16.86 6.99
N ALA A 200 -22.11 17.92 7.20
CA ALA A 200 -22.08 18.74 8.42
C ALA A 200 -23.34 18.54 9.27
#